data_834799372cf517c948702b132160a2fb
#
_entry.id   834799372cf517c948702b132160a2fb
#
_cell.length_a   1.000
_cell.length_b   1.000
_cell.length_c   1.000
_cell.angle_alpha   90.00
_cell.angle_beta   90.00
_cell.angle_gamma   90.00
#
_symmetry.space_group_name_H-M   'P 1'
#
loop_
_entity.id
_entity.type
_entity.pdbx_description
1 polymer ?
#
loop_
_entity_poly.entity_id
_entity_poly.type
_entity_poly.pdbx_seq_one_letter_code
_entity_poly.pdbx_strand_id
1 'polypeptide(L)'
;MNKGKIIVAGIGPGSEADITPAVLAAIQSSDVIIGYKYYFRFITHLLREGTECIDTGMKREQARAEQAFAYANEGKTVCVISSGDAGIYGMTPLIYEMKKESGSEIEIESYPGISAFQKAASLLGAPIGHDFCVISLSDLMTPWELIEKRIHAAAMVDFVTAIYNPKS
;
A
#
# COMPACT_ATOMS: atom_id res chain seq x y z
N MET A 1 -10.16 -9.03 -26.69
CA MET A 1 -9.94 -7.67 -26.16
C MET A 1 -8.66 -7.71 -25.32
N ASN A 2 -7.79 -6.71 -25.47
CA ASN A 2 -6.58 -6.64 -24.64
C ASN A 2 -7.02 -6.38 -23.19
N LYS A 3 -6.73 -7.29 -22.27
CA LYS A 3 -7.02 -7.07 -20.84
C LYS A 3 -6.05 -6.00 -20.36
N GLY A 4 -6.54 -5.09 -19.54
CA GLY A 4 -5.71 -4.13 -18.84
C GLY A 4 -4.89 -4.81 -17.72
N LYS A 5 -4.22 -4.01 -16.91
CA LYS A 5 -3.46 -4.50 -15.76
C LYS A 5 -3.69 -3.65 -14.52
N ILE A 6 -3.43 -4.22 -13.37
CA ILE A 6 -3.43 -3.52 -12.09
C ILE A 6 -1.99 -3.38 -11.60
N ILE A 7 -1.60 -2.17 -11.28
CA ILE A 7 -0.35 -1.87 -10.59
C ILE A 7 -0.69 -1.47 -9.15
N VAL A 8 -0.04 -2.08 -8.18
CA VAL A 8 -0.19 -1.69 -6.77
C VAL A 8 1.11 -1.02 -6.34
N ALA A 9 1.05 0.26 -5.98
CA ALA A 9 2.24 1.08 -5.80
C ALA A 9 2.28 1.76 -4.43
N GLY A 10 3.42 1.62 -3.75
CA GLY A 10 3.72 2.34 -2.51
C GLY A 10 4.34 3.70 -2.81
N ILE A 11 3.64 4.79 -2.46
CA ILE A 11 4.09 6.15 -2.76
C ILE A 11 5.04 6.76 -1.70
N GLY A 12 5.55 5.94 -0.79
CA GLY A 12 6.44 6.41 0.26
C GLY A 12 5.72 7.14 1.41
N PRO A 13 6.48 7.67 2.37
CA PRO A 13 5.96 8.20 3.63
C PRO A 13 5.51 9.67 3.56
N GLY A 14 5.39 10.26 2.36
CA GLY A 14 4.79 11.58 2.17
C GLY A 14 5.69 12.66 1.56
N SER A 15 6.92 12.32 1.17
CA SER A 15 7.79 13.20 0.39
C SER A 15 7.93 12.68 -1.04
N GLU A 16 7.91 13.57 -2.02
CA GLU A 16 8.18 13.20 -3.43
C GLU A 16 9.57 12.57 -3.60
N ALA A 17 10.56 13.04 -2.86
CA ALA A 17 11.92 12.49 -2.87
C ALA A 17 11.99 11.02 -2.39
N ASP A 18 10.97 10.54 -1.70
CA ASP A 18 10.87 9.17 -1.22
C ASP A 18 10.03 8.27 -2.17
N ILE A 19 9.53 8.82 -3.29
CA ILE A 19 8.87 8.05 -4.35
C ILE A 19 9.94 7.39 -5.21
N THR A 20 9.89 6.07 -5.36
CA THR A 20 10.87 5.38 -6.20
C THR A 20 10.65 5.69 -7.69
N PRO A 21 11.70 5.69 -8.52
CA PRO A 21 11.53 5.91 -9.97
C PRO A 21 10.55 4.93 -10.63
N ALA A 22 10.50 3.68 -10.16
CA ALA A 22 9.58 2.67 -10.66
C ALA A 22 8.12 3.03 -10.35
N VAL A 23 7.84 3.51 -9.14
CA VAL A 23 6.50 3.97 -8.74
C VAL A 23 6.10 5.22 -9.50
N LEU A 24 7.02 6.17 -9.70
CA LEU A 24 6.76 7.37 -10.51
C LEU A 24 6.39 6.99 -11.94
N ALA A 25 7.15 6.10 -12.58
CA ALA A 25 6.87 5.62 -13.92
C ALA A 25 5.51 4.89 -14.00
N ALA A 26 5.17 4.08 -12.99
CA ALA A 26 3.89 3.41 -12.89
C ALA A 26 2.72 4.41 -12.82
N ILE A 27 2.82 5.44 -11.97
CA ILE A 27 1.83 6.51 -11.86
C ILE A 27 1.65 7.22 -13.22
N GLN A 28 2.76 7.61 -13.86
CA GLN A 28 2.74 8.37 -15.11
C GLN A 28 2.23 7.55 -16.32
N SER A 29 2.37 6.24 -16.30
CA SER A 29 1.90 5.35 -17.37
C SER A 29 0.47 4.86 -17.21
N SER A 30 -0.17 5.13 -16.07
CA SER A 30 -1.51 4.63 -15.77
C SER A 30 -2.62 5.51 -16.36
N ASP A 31 -3.71 4.89 -16.80
CA ASP A 31 -4.91 5.57 -17.28
C ASP A 31 -5.80 6.00 -16.10
N VAL A 32 -5.79 5.20 -15.02
CA VAL A 32 -6.60 5.41 -13.84
C VAL A 32 -5.74 5.26 -12.59
N ILE A 33 -5.83 6.22 -11.67
CA ILE A 33 -5.24 6.12 -10.33
C ILE A 33 -6.36 5.99 -9.30
N ILE A 34 -6.29 4.96 -8.48
CA ILE A 34 -7.27 4.71 -7.42
C ILE A 34 -6.56 4.78 -6.06
N GLY A 35 -7.12 5.52 -5.12
CA GLY A 35 -6.51 5.66 -3.81
C GLY A 35 -7.41 6.30 -2.76
N TYR A 36 -6.90 6.38 -1.54
CA TYR A 36 -7.52 7.20 -0.51
C TYR A 36 -7.30 8.68 -0.84
N LYS A 37 -8.34 9.49 -0.70
CA LYS A 37 -8.37 10.92 -1.03
C LYS A 37 -7.11 11.68 -0.59
N TYR A 38 -6.67 11.43 0.64
CA TYR A 38 -5.53 12.15 1.21
C TYR A 38 -4.22 11.89 0.47
N TYR A 39 -4.06 10.73 -0.19
CA TYR A 39 -2.83 10.37 -0.89
C TYR A 39 -2.64 11.15 -2.19
N PHE A 40 -3.72 11.57 -2.82
CA PHE A 40 -3.65 12.35 -4.07
C PHE A 40 -2.90 13.67 -3.90
N ARG A 41 -2.94 14.28 -2.72
CA ARG A 41 -2.18 15.51 -2.44
C ARG A 41 -0.67 15.38 -2.65
N PHE A 42 -0.14 14.15 -2.59
CA PHE A 42 1.29 13.88 -2.77
C PHE A 42 1.69 13.60 -4.21
N ILE A 43 0.73 13.28 -5.10
CA ILE A 43 1.02 12.81 -6.44
C ILE A 43 0.30 13.58 -7.57
N THR A 44 -0.69 14.43 -7.26
CA THR A 44 -1.51 15.09 -8.30
C THR A 44 -0.67 15.86 -9.32
N HIS A 45 0.41 16.49 -8.88
CA HIS A 45 1.32 17.24 -9.74
C HIS A 45 2.25 16.36 -10.59
N LEU A 46 2.29 15.06 -10.32
CA LEU A 46 3.09 14.06 -11.03
C LEU A 46 2.29 13.33 -12.12
N LEU A 47 0.99 13.54 -12.16
CA LEU A 47 0.09 12.82 -13.07
C LEU A 47 0.22 13.32 -14.49
N ARG A 48 0.03 12.42 -15.44
CA ARG A 48 -0.12 12.75 -16.85
C ARG A 48 -1.47 13.45 -17.09
N GLU A 49 -1.53 14.36 -18.03
CA GLU A 49 -2.78 14.95 -18.49
C GLU A 49 -3.75 13.86 -18.97
N GLY A 50 -5.00 13.96 -18.56
CA GLY A 50 -6.05 12.98 -18.87
C GLY A 50 -6.09 11.76 -17.96
N THR A 51 -5.20 11.63 -16.96
CA THR A 51 -5.28 10.54 -15.98
C THR A 51 -6.55 10.69 -15.12
N GLU A 52 -7.37 9.65 -15.06
CA GLU A 52 -8.56 9.61 -14.22
C GLU A 52 -8.17 9.31 -12.77
N CYS A 53 -8.66 10.11 -11.82
CA CYS A 53 -8.39 9.95 -10.39
C CYS A 53 -9.66 9.53 -9.66
N ILE A 54 -9.62 8.37 -9.01
CA ILE A 54 -10.74 7.83 -8.24
C ILE A 54 -10.41 7.83 -6.75
N ASP A 55 -11.10 8.70 -6.07
CA ASP A 55 -11.05 8.85 -4.63
C ASP A 55 -12.06 7.91 -3.98
N THR A 56 -11.57 7.02 -3.15
CA THR A 56 -12.41 6.19 -2.30
C THR A 56 -12.16 6.58 -0.85
N GLY A 57 -13.21 6.81 -0.09
CA GLY A 57 -13.11 7.20 1.31
C GLY A 57 -12.30 6.23 2.19
N MET A 58 -12.08 6.60 3.44
CA MET A 58 -11.45 5.74 4.45
C MET A 58 -12.27 4.48 4.71
N LYS A 59 -11.62 3.35 5.00
CA LYS A 59 -12.26 2.03 5.22
C LYS A 59 -13.08 1.54 4.03
N ARG A 60 -12.62 1.82 2.81
CA ARG A 60 -13.23 1.41 1.54
C ARG A 60 -12.25 0.57 0.70
N GLU A 61 -11.38 -0.19 1.36
CA GLU A 61 -10.32 -0.97 0.72
C GLU A 61 -10.90 -1.97 -0.29
N GLN A 62 -11.96 -2.68 0.10
CA GLN A 62 -12.63 -3.66 -0.78
C GLN A 62 -13.23 -2.99 -2.03
N ALA A 63 -13.99 -1.91 -1.86
CA ALA A 63 -14.56 -1.17 -2.98
C ALA A 63 -13.48 -0.60 -3.91
N ARG A 64 -12.34 -0.18 -3.34
CA ARG A 64 -11.16 0.28 -4.10
C ARG A 64 -10.60 -0.83 -4.97
N ALA A 65 -10.47 -2.03 -4.41
CA ALA A 65 -10.00 -3.20 -5.15
C ALA A 65 -11.00 -3.62 -6.24
N GLU A 66 -12.29 -3.67 -5.95
CA GLU A 66 -13.35 -3.97 -6.93
C GLU A 66 -13.31 -3.01 -8.12
N GLN A 67 -13.18 -1.71 -7.86
CA GLN A 67 -13.04 -0.70 -8.92
C GLN A 67 -11.79 -0.93 -9.77
N ALA A 68 -10.65 -1.29 -9.15
CA ALA A 68 -9.44 -1.57 -9.89
C ALA A 68 -9.61 -2.72 -10.88
N PHE A 69 -10.27 -3.80 -10.46
CA PHE A 69 -10.60 -4.92 -11.36
C PHE A 69 -11.59 -4.53 -12.45
N ALA A 70 -12.60 -3.71 -12.13
CA ALA A 70 -13.58 -3.23 -13.11
C ALA A 70 -12.89 -2.48 -14.26
N TYR A 71 -12.07 -1.47 -13.95
CA TYR A 71 -11.32 -0.71 -14.94
C TYR A 71 -10.29 -1.56 -15.71
N ALA A 72 -9.61 -2.47 -15.04
CA ALA A 72 -8.67 -3.36 -15.71
C ALA A 72 -9.39 -4.32 -16.69
N ASN A 73 -10.60 -4.77 -16.39
CA ASN A 73 -11.42 -5.55 -17.32
C ASN A 73 -11.88 -4.75 -18.55
N GLU A 74 -11.95 -3.42 -18.44
CA GLU A 74 -12.19 -2.51 -19.57
C GLU A 74 -10.94 -2.28 -20.43
N GLY A 75 -9.81 -2.89 -20.09
CA GLY A 75 -8.54 -2.78 -20.83
C GLY A 75 -7.65 -1.62 -20.37
N LYS A 76 -7.96 -0.96 -19.25
CA LYS A 76 -7.18 0.16 -18.72
C LYS A 76 -6.00 -0.33 -17.86
N THR A 77 -4.93 0.45 -17.84
CA THR A 77 -3.86 0.34 -16.87
C THR A 77 -4.25 1.12 -15.61
N VAL A 78 -4.43 0.40 -14.51
CA VAL A 78 -4.91 0.96 -13.23
C VAL A 78 -3.80 0.94 -12.20
N CYS A 79 -3.49 2.08 -11.58
CA CYS A 79 -2.56 2.13 -10.44
C CYS A 79 -3.32 2.35 -9.13
N VAL A 80 -3.25 1.38 -8.24
CA VAL A 80 -3.78 1.48 -6.88
C VAL A 80 -2.66 1.95 -5.96
N ILE A 81 -2.80 3.15 -5.39
CA ILE A 81 -1.78 3.76 -4.55
C ILE A 81 -2.01 3.51 -3.06
N SER A 82 -0.93 3.27 -2.34
CA SER A 82 -0.89 3.20 -0.87
C SER A 82 0.22 4.10 -0.34
N SER A 83 0.04 4.70 0.85
CA SER A 83 1.14 5.38 1.54
C SER A 83 2.18 4.37 2.01
N GLY A 84 3.43 4.79 2.15
CA GLY A 84 4.51 3.88 2.52
C GLY A 84 4.73 2.81 1.46
N ASP A 85 4.80 1.56 1.90
CA ASP A 85 4.87 0.36 1.07
C ASP A 85 3.48 -0.28 0.90
N ALA A 86 3.13 -0.66 -0.32
CA ALA A 86 1.81 -1.22 -0.61
C ALA A 86 1.62 -2.65 -0.10
N GLY A 87 2.70 -3.36 0.22
CA GLY A 87 2.70 -4.72 0.78
C GLY A 87 2.69 -4.75 2.31
N ILE A 88 3.05 -3.63 2.97
CA ILE A 88 3.10 -3.53 4.43
C ILE A 88 1.84 -2.82 4.93
N TYR A 89 0.84 -3.61 5.33
CA TYR A 89 -0.50 -3.13 5.74
C TYR A 89 -1.20 -2.25 4.68
N GLY A 90 -0.83 -2.43 3.40
CA GLY A 90 -1.38 -1.71 2.25
C GLY A 90 -2.30 -2.58 1.40
N MET A 91 -2.52 -2.15 0.15
CA MET A 91 -3.51 -2.75 -0.74
C MET A 91 -3.07 -4.06 -1.43
N THR A 92 -1.77 -4.35 -1.49
CA THR A 92 -1.24 -5.50 -2.25
C THR A 92 -1.85 -6.84 -1.81
N PRO A 93 -1.93 -7.19 -0.50
CA PRO A 93 -2.51 -8.47 -0.10
C PRO A 93 -3.97 -8.62 -0.56
N LEU A 94 -4.79 -7.59 -0.38
CA LEU A 94 -6.21 -7.61 -0.74
C LEU A 94 -6.41 -7.79 -2.26
N ILE A 95 -5.62 -7.12 -3.08
CA ILE A 95 -5.69 -7.24 -4.55
C ILE A 95 -5.37 -8.67 -4.99
N TYR A 96 -4.34 -9.30 -4.42
CA TYR A 96 -3.99 -10.69 -4.74
C TYR A 96 -5.04 -11.69 -4.23
N GLU A 97 -5.61 -11.45 -3.05
CA GLU A 97 -6.70 -12.27 -2.49
C GLU A 97 -7.92 -12.24 -3.41
N MET A 98 -8.38 -11.05 -3.79
CA MET A 98 -9.52 -10.89 -4.72
C MET A 98 -9.25 -11.52 -6.10
N LYS A 99 -8.03 -11.40 -6.63
CA LYS A 99 -7.64 -12.10 -7.86
C LYS A 99 -7.85 -13.60 -7.73
N LYS A 100 -7.38 -14.18 -6.63
CA LYS A 100 -7.48 -15.61 -6.36
C LYS A 100 -8.94 -16.07 -6.22
N GLU A 101 -9.73 -15.33 -5.44
CA GLU A 101 -11.14 -15.66 -5.18
C GLU A 101 -12.02 -15.55 -6.43
N SER A 102 -11.80 -14.51 -7.24
CA SER A 102 -12.57 -14.30 -8.47
C SER A 102 -12.10 -15.14 -9.67
N GLY A 103 -10.95 -15.81 -9.56
CA GLY A 103 -10.33 -16.49 -10.70
C GLY A 103 -9.89 -15.55 -11.81
N SER A 104 -9.70 -14.24 -11.50
CA SER A 104 -9.34 -13.24 -12.50
C SER A 104 -7.98 -13.51 -13.11
N GLU A 105 -7.87 -13.35 -14.43
CA GLU A 105 -6.60 -13.45 -15.18
C GLU A 105 -5.91 -12.08 -15.36
N ILE A 106 -6.44 -11.00 -14.77
CA ILE A 106 -5.82 -9.66 -14.84
C ILE A 106 -4.39 -9.75 -14.31
N GLU A 107 -3.45 -9.17 -15.06
CA GLU A 107 -2.07 -9.05 -14.63
C GLU A 107 -1.96 -8.07 -13.46
N ILE A 108 -1.20 -8.45 -12.43
CA ILE A 108 -0.94 -7.60 -11.26
C ILE A 108 0.56 -7.42 -11.13
N GLU A 109 0.98 -6.16 -11.11
CA GLU A 109 2.34 -5.76 -10.76
C GLU A 109 2.32 -5.07 -9.40
N SER A 110 3.34 -5.30 -8.56
CA SER A 110 3.47 -4.61 -7.26
C SER A 110 4.82 -3.93 -7.18
N TYR A 111 4.80 -2.63 -6.92
CA TYR A 111 6.00 -1.82 -6.73
C TYR A 111 6.12 -1.36 -5.28
N PRO A 112 7.19 -1.73 -4.59
CA PRO A 112 7.41 -1.33 -3.20
C PRO A 112 7.63 0.16 -3.08
N GLY A 113 7.28 0.70 -1.92
CA GLY A 113 7.59 2.06 -1.51
C GLY A 113 8.41 2.06 -0.22
N ILE A 114 8.99 3.21 0.12
CA ILE A 114 9.66 3.38 1.40
C ILE A 114 8.61 3.40 2.51
N SER A 115 8.66 2.42 3.40
CA SER A 115 7.73 2.34 4.53
C SER A 115 7.99 3.43 5.57
N ALA A 116 6.92 3.83 6.27
CA ALA A 116 7.01 4.83 7.33
C ALA A 116 8.01 4.44 8.44
N PHE A 117 8.10 3.16 8.81
CA PHE A 117 9.07 2.72 9.82
C PHE A 117 10.52 2.84 9.35
N GLN A 118 10.81 2.64 8.05
CA GLN A 118 12.15 2.84 7.48
C GLN A 118 12.54 4.32 7.53
N LYS A 119 11.60 5.21 7.15
CA LYS A 119 11.83 6.65 7.24
C LYS A 119 12.00 7.11 8.69
N ALA A 120 11.18 6.63 9.61
CA ALA A 120 11.31 6.92 11.03
C ALA A 120 12.66 6.44 11.57
N ALA A 121 13.09 5.23 11.25
CA ALA A 121 14.37 4.68 11.66
C ALA A 121 15.56 5.54 11.18
N SER A 122 15.52 6.04 9.94
CA SER A 122 16.58 6.91 9.41
C SER A 122 16.71 8.24 10.17
N LEU A 123 15.62 8.72 10.77
CA LEU A 123 15.60 9.94 11.58
C LEU A 123 15.97 9.70 13.06
N LEU A 124 15.85 8.45 13.53
CA LEU A 124 16.06 8.06 14.93
C LEU A 124 17.45 7.41 15.18
N GLY A 125 18.38 7.50 14.25
CA GLY A 125 19.70 6.91 14.40
C GLY A 125 19.78 5.44 14.01
N ALA A 126 18.93 5.02 13.06
CA ALA A 126 18.93 3.67 12.48
C ALA A 126 18.74 2.51 13.50
N PRO A 127 17.71 2.55 14.37
CA PRO A 127 17.51 1.53 15.41
C PRO A 127 17.24 0.12 14.86
N ILE A 128 16.86 -0.02 13.58
CA ILE A 128 16.60 -1.29 12.90
C ILE A 128 17.85 -1.92 12.26
N GLY A 129 19.05 -1.57 12.78
CA GLY A 129 20.31 -2.14 12.32
C GLY A 129 20.53 -3.60 12.73
N HIS A 130 19.72 -4.12 13.65
CA HIS A 130 19.66 -5.52 14.07
C HIS A 130 18.27 -6.10 13.77
N ASP A 131 17.96 -7.24 14.40
CA ASP A 131 16.67 -7.89 14.22
C ASP A 131 15.52 -7.01 14.69
N PHE A 132 14.49 -6.94 13.88
CA PHE A 132 13.32 -6.13 14.14
C PHE A 132 12.03 -6.82 13.68
N CYS A 133 10.92 -6.35 14.17
CA CYS A 133 9.60 -6.77 13.70
C CYS A 133 8.66 -5.58 13.51
N VAL A 134 7.60 -5.82 12.75
CA VAL A 134 6.54 -4.84 12.49
C VAL A 134 5.22 -5.43 12.96
N ILE A 135 4.51 -4.72 13.84
CA ILE A 135 3.25 -5.20 14.44
C ILE A 135 2.16 -4.14 14.23
N SER A 136 1.02 -4.57 13.70
CA SER A 136 -0.18 -3.74 13.64
C SER A 136 -1.03 -3.95 14.88
N LEU A 137 -1.51 -2.86 15.49
CA LEU A 137 -2.47 -2.89 16.59
C LEU A 137 -3.93 -2.90 16.12
N SER A 138 -4.17 -3.00 14.80
CA SER A 138 -5.53 -3.13 14.27
C SER A 138 -6.14 -4.47 14.65
N ASP A 139 -7.25 -4.43 15.38
CA ASP A 139 -8.03 -5.59 15.82
C ASP A 139 -9.19 -5.92 14.86
N LEU A 140 -9.25 -5.27 13.69
CA LEU A 140 -10.32 -5.47 12.71
C LEU A 140 -10.34 -6.89 12.12
N MET A 141 -9.16 -7.48 11.90
CA MET A 141 -9.01 -8.81 11.29
C MET A 141 -8.14 -9.75 12.14
N THR A 142 -7.60 -9.27 13.25
CA THR A 142 -6.72 -10.03 14.13
C THR A 142 -7.22 -9.90 15.58
N PRO A 143 -7.52 -11.00 16.27
CA PRO A 143 -7.94 -10.93 17.67
C PRO A 143 -6.90 -10.25 18.55
N TRP A 144 -7.35 -9.41 19.49
CA TRP A 144 -6.46 -8.63 20.36
C TRP A 144 -5.49 -9.52 21.15
N GLU A 145 -5.94 -10.66 21.62
CA GLU A 145 -5.11 -11.62 22.36
C GLU A 145 -3.92 -12.13 21.51
N LEU A 146 -4.08 -12.21 20.20
CA LEU A 146 -2.98 -12.56 19.30
C LEU A 146 -2.01 -11.39 19.10
N ILE A 147 -2.52 -10.17 19.06
CA ILE A 147 -1.68 -8.96 18.99
C ILE A 147 -0.83 -8.85 20.25
N GLU A 148 -1.42 -9.03 21.45
CA GLU A 148 -0.69 -9.08 22.71
C GLU A 148 0.40 -10.13 22.72
N LYS A 149 0.10 -11.35 22.31
CA LYS A 149 1.09 -12.43 22.21
C LYS A 149 2.28 -12.06 21.32
N ARG A 150 2.03 -11.40 20.19
CA ARG A 150 3.09 -10.92 19.28
C ARG A 150 3.96 -9.87 19.94
N ILE A 151 3.36 -8.91 20.66
CA ILE A 151 4.10 -7.87 21.40
C ILE A 151 4.97 -8.50 22.49
N HIS A 152 4.41 -9.42 23.30
CA HIS A 152 5.18 -10.13 24.32
C HIS A 152 6.33 -10.94 23.73
N ALA A 153 6.09 -11.65 22.65
CA ALA A 153 7.14 -12.44 21.98
C ALA A 153 8.28 -11.54 21.47
N ALA A 154 7.96 -10.41 20.85
CA ALA A 154 8.95 -9.44 20.40
C ALA A 154 9.77 -8.86 21.57
N ALA A 155 9.11 -8.53 22.68
CA ALA A 155 9.78 -8.01 23.86
C ALA A 155 10.67 -9.06 24.54
N MET A 156 10.25 -10.33 24.57
CA MET A 156 11.03 -11.42 25.18
C MET A 156 12.37 -11.67 24.48
N VAL A 157 12.45 -11.38 23.16
CA VAL A 157 13.66 -11.60 22.35
C VAL A 157 14.36 -10.29 22.00
N ASP A 158 13.96 -9.18 22.64
CA ASP A 158 14.55 -7.85 22.46
C ASP A 158 14.53 -7.30 21.02
N PHE A 159 13.49 -7.63 20.25
CA PHE A 159 13.34 -7.08 18.91
C PHE A 159 12.99 -5.59 18.93
N VAL A 160 13.67 -4.80 18.11
CA VAL A 160 13.20 -3.46 17.79
C VAL A 160 11.85 -3.58 17.08
N THR A 161 10.83 -2.95 17.64
CA THR A 161 9.45 -3.15 17.16
C THR A 161 8.86 -1.87 16.59
N ALA A 162 8.48 -1.90 15.31
CA ALA A 162 7.70 -0.84 14.70
C ALA A 162 6.20 -1.12 14.90
N ILE A 163 5.51 -0.20 15.57
CA ILE A 163 4.08 -0.31 15.87
C ILE A 163 3.28 0.50 14.85
N TYR A 164 2.33 -0.16 14.20
CA TYR A 164 1.38 0.43 13.24
C TYR A 164 -0.04 0.45 13.80
N ASN A 165 -0.84 1.38 13.27
CA ASN A 165 -2.26 1.53 13.61
C ASN A 165 -2.53 1.63 15.12
N PRO A 166 -1.83 2.52 15.86
CA PRO A 166 -2.19 2.77 17.24
C PRO A 166 -3.61 3.31 17.30
N LYS A 167 -4.38 2.94 18.32
CA LYS A 167 -5.68 3.57 18.58
C LYS A 167 -5.44 5.06 18.88
N SER A 168 -6.15 5.90 18.14
CA SER A 168 -6.28 7.34 18.42
C SER A 168 -7.35 7.55 19.49
#